data_25ceaae1c015b83e13539f20beb4b3c5
#
_entry.id   25ceaae1c015b83e13539f20beb4b3c5
#
_cell.length_a   1.000
_cell.length_b   1.000
_cell.length_c   1.000
_cell.angle_alpha   90.00
_cell.angle_beta   90.00
_cell.angle_gamma   90.00
#
_symmetry.space_group_name_H-M   'P 1'
#
loop_
_entity.id
_entity.type
_entity.pdbx_description
1 polymer ?
#
loop_
_entity_poly.entity_id
_entity_poly.type
_entity_poly.pdbx_seq_one_letter_code
_entity_poly.pdbx_strand_id
1 'polypeptide(L)'
;NRFLVSYLRTFERMGLHAVPMRAETGPIGGDYAHEFLVLAETGESEVFLDRRIAELTLGDRAIDYDDVEQLRGIFEEWTHGYARTDDTHDETAFHAQVAEADRVRARGIEVGHIFYFGTKYSEPMNALVTTPDGERVAMHSGSYGIGVSRLVGALIEANHDEKGIIWPEGVTPFHVGLVNLKQGDRETDAVCEYLYGQLTAAGLDVLYDDTDERAGAKFATMELIGLPWRITVGPR
;
A
#
# COMPACT_ATOMS: atom_id res chain seq x y z
N ASN A 1 -7.06 16.03 6.40
CA ASN A 1 -7.88 15.33 5.41
C ASN A 1 -7.09 15.03 4.12
N ARG A 2 -6.45 16.05 3.49
CA ARG A 2 -5.73 15.92 2.19
C ARG A 2 -4.71 14.78 2.20
N PHE A 3 -3.86 14.68 3.22
CA PHE A 3 -2.86 13.61 3.32
C PHE A 3 -3.47 12.24 3.54
N LEU A 4 -4.52 12.10 4.37
CA LEU A 4 -5.20 10.82 4.55
C LEU A 4 -5.75 10.30 3.22
N VAL A 5 -6.46 11.15 2.48
CA VAL A 5 -7.02 10.78 1.16
C VAL A 5 -5.92 10.47 0.15
N SER A 6 -4.81 11.22 0.17
CA SER A 6 -3.64 10.94 -0.68
C SER A 6 -3.00 9.58 -0.37
N TYR A 7 -2.91 9.21 0.91
CA TYR A 7 -2.38 7.89 1.32
C TYR A 7 -3.30 6.76 0.87
N LEU A 8 -4.62 6.88 1.09
CA LEU A 8 -5.59 5.89 0.59
C LEU A 8 -5.40 5.66 -0.92
N ARG A 9 -5.36 6.73 -1.70
CA ARG A 9 -5.16 6.64 -3.15
C ARG A 9 -3.81 6.03 -3.52
N THR A 10 -2.76 6.36 -2.78
CA THR A 10 -1.42 5.83 -3.02
C THR A 10 -1.38 4.32 -2.82
N PHE A 11 -1.92 3.83 -1.71
CA PHE A 11 -1.94 2.40 -1.41
C PHE A 11 -2.85 1.63 -2.37
N GLU A 12 -4.03 2.15 -2.70
CA GLU A 12 -4.89 1.51 -3.71
C GLU A 12 -4.22 1.37 -5.08
N ARG A 13 -3.49 2.39 -5.54
CA ARG A 13 -2.72 2.32 -6.80
C ARG A 13 -1.63 1.25 -6.78
N MET A 14 -1.14 0.90 -5.61
CA MET A 14 -0.18 -0.19 -5.42
C MET A 14 -0.85 -1.57 -5.33
N GLY A 15 -2.19 -1.63 -5.35
CA GLY A 15 -2.92 -2.87 -5.10
C GLY A 15 -2.95 -3.29 -3.63
N LEU A 16 -2.71 -2.33 -2.71
CA LEU A 16 -2.80 -2.53 -1.27
C LEU A 16 -4.08 -1.93 -0.71
N HIS A 17 -4.75 -2.70 0.13
CA HIS A 17 -5.86 -2.21 0.93
C HIS A 17 -5.36 -1.86 2.34
N ALA A 18 -4.97 -0.59 2.52
CA ALA A 18 -4.49 -0.07 3.80
C ALA A 18 -5.59 0.69 4.52
N VAL A 19 -5.96 0.23 5.71
CA VAL A 19 -7.02 0.81 6.54
C VAL A 19 -6.43 1.85 7.49
N PRO A 20 -6.92 3.10 7.49
CA PRO A 20 -6.49 4.09 8.47
C PRO A 20 -7.10 3.76 9.84
N MET A 21 -6.25 3.46 10.80
CA MET A 21 -6.63 3.15 12.18
C MET A 21 -6.20 4.27 13.12
N ARG A 22 -7.06 4.62 14.05
CA ARG A 22 -6.68 5.57 15.08
C ARG A 22 -5.62 4.94 15.97
N ALA A 23 -4.52 5.66 16.16
CA ALA A 23 -3.37 5.25 16.95
C ALA A 23 -3.01 6.30 18.00
N GLU A 24 -2.22 5.91 18.99
CA GLU A 24 -1.65 6.85 19.94
C GLU A 24 -0.64 7.79 19.25
N THR A 25 -0.57 9.02 19.76
CA THR A 25 0.42 9.98 19.28
C THR A 25 1.80 9.76 19.93
N GLY A 26 1.86 8.92 20.97
CA GLY A 26 3.08 8.59 21.68
C GLY A 26 3.87 9.81 22.19
N PRO A 27 5.21 9.69 22.41
CA PRO A 27 6.04 10.79 22.88
C PRO A 27 6.08 11.99 21.95
N ILE A 28 5.88 11.78 20.64
CA ILE A 28 5.84 12.86 19.66
C ILE A 28 4.62 13.76 19.88
N GLY A 29 3.51 13.17 20.37
CA GLY A 29 2.28 13.88 20.73
C GLY A 29 1.58 14.49 19.52
N GLY A 30 0.64 15.41 19.81
CA GLY A 30 -0.26 16.00 18.84
C GLY A 30 -1.70 15.61 19.16
N ASP A 31 -2.64 16.16 18.40
CA ASP A 31 -4.07 15.99 18.67
C ASP A 31 -4.64 14.77 17.96
N TYR A 32 -3.94 14.30 16.92
CA TYR A 32 -4.49 13.29 16.02
C TYR A 32 -3.41 12.48 15.32
N ALA A 33 -3.56 11.13 15.34
CA ALA A 33 -2.72 10.21 14.59
C ALA A 33 -3.56 9.09 13.96
N HIS A 34 -3.17 8.69 12.75
CA HIS A 34 -3.67 7.48 12.10
C HIS A 34 -2.51 6.69 11.51
N GLU A 35 -2.49 5.42 11.83
CA GLU A 35 -1.67 4.42 11.17
C GLU A 35 -2.46 3.79 10.02
N PHE A 36 -1.80 3.58 8.90
CA PHE A 36 -2.34 2.82 7.78
C PHE A 36 -1.83 1.40 7.85
N LEU A 37 -2.75 0.45 8.10
CA LEU A 37 -2.40 -0.95 8.27
C LEU A 37 -2.99 -1.81 7.15
N VAL A 38 -2.14 -2.65 6.57
CA VAL A 38 -2.52 -3.73 5.67
C VAL A 38 -2.78 -4.97 6.52
N LEU A 39 -3.98 -5.54 6.44
CA LEU A 39 -4.33 -6.73 7.20
C LEU A 39 -3.53 -7.94 6.67
N ALA A 40 -2.74 -8.56 7.54
CA ALA A 40 -1.92 -9.73 7.24
C ALA A 40 -1.64 -10.52 8.53
N GLU A 41 -1.65 -11.86 8.46
CA GLU A 41 -1.40 -12.72 9.63
C GLU A 41 -0.02 -12.50 10.26
N THR A 42 0.96 -12.10 9.45
CA THR A 42 2.34 -11.81 9.84
C THR A 42 2.53 -10.38 10.40
N GLY A 43 1.45 -9.58 10.43
CA GLY A 43 1.50 -8.21 10.94
C GLY A 43 1.96 -8.10 12.39
N GLU A 44 2.69 -7.04 12.73
CA GLU A 44 3.20 -6.78 14.08
C GLU A 44 2.14 -6.21 15.03
N SER A 45 1.15 -5.48 14.53
CA SER A 45 0.13 -4.80 15.33
C SER A 45 -1.16 -5.63 15.39
N GLU A 46 -1.76 -5.73 16.59
CA GLU A 46 -3.13 -6.22 16.72
C GLU A 46 -4.11 -5.08 16.43
N VAL A 47 -5.18 -5.39 15.70
CA VAL A 47 -6.13 -4.37 15.24
C VAL A 47 -7.58 -4.81 15.44
N PHE A 48 -8.42 -3.82 15.72
CA PHE A 48 -9.84 -3.99 16.03
C PHE A 48 -10.64 -3.02 15.18
N LEU A 49 -11.49 -3.54 14.30
CA LEU A 49 -12.19 -2.66 13.37
C LEU A 49 -13.58 -3.19 12.99
N ASP A 50 -14.39 -2.28 12.53
CA ASP A 50 -15.64 -2.58 11.84
C ASP A 50 -15.32 -3.08 10.41
N ARG A 51 -15.84 -4.26 10.03
CA ARG A 51 -15.68 -4.85 8.69
C ARG A 51 -16.02 -3.86 7.57
N ARG A 52 -17.04 -3.02 7.78
CA ARG A 52 -17.48 -2.03 6.80
C ARG A 52 -16.40 -1.01 6.46
N ILE A 53 -15.50 -0.69 7.42
CA ILE A 53 -14.35 0.19 7.13
C ILE A 53 -13.28 -0.55 6.34
N ALA A 54 -13.05 -1.84 6.66
CA ALA A 54 -12.12 -2.66 5.91
C ALA A 54 -12.55 -2.90 4.45
N GLU A 55 -13.81 -2.72 4.13
CA GLU A 55 -14.36 -2.91 2.78
C GLU A 55 -14.45 -1.60 1.97
N LEU A 56 -14.17 -0.44 2.60
CA LEU A 56 -14.19 0.85 1.90
C LEU A 56 -13.08 0.94 0.86
N THR A 57 -13.40 1.50 -0.29
CA THR A 57 -12.45 1.78 -1.38
C THR A 57 -12.77 3.12 -2.02
N LEU A 58 -11.74 3.82 -2.48
CA LEU A 58 -11.90 5.02 -3.29
C LEU A 58 -12.33 4.65 -4.72
N GLY A 59 -11.89 3.50 -5.22
CA GLY A 59 -12.19 3.03 -6.58
C GLY A 59 -11.88 4.11 -7.63
N ASP A 60 -12.79 4.30 -8.57
CA ASP A 60 -12.66 5.28 -9.65
C ASP A 60 -13.11 6.71 -9.27
N ARG A 61 -13.31 7.00 -7.98
CA ARG A 61 -13.71 8.36 -7.55
C ARG A 61 -12.72 9.40 -8.05
N ALA A 62 -13.21 10.40 -8.79
CA ALA A 62 -12.43 11.59 -9.09
C ALA A 62 -12.27 12.42 -7.81
N ILE A 63 -11.02 12.69 -7.43
CA ILE A 63 -10.71 13.44 -6.22
C ILE A 63 -10.10 14.77 -6.62
N ASP A 64 -10.79 15.85 -6.21
CA ASP A 64 -10.23 17.19 -6.25
C ASP A 64 -9.56 17.49 -4.91
N TYR A 65 -8.25 17.58 -4.92
CA TYR A 65 -7.46 17.85 -3.71
C TYR A 65 -7.55 19.30 -3.22
N ASP A 66 -8.20 20.17 -3.96
CA ASP A 66 -8.51 21.55 -3.57
C ASP A 66 -9.95 21.70 -3.04
N ASP A 67 -10.82 20.72 -3.26
CA ASP A 67 -12.17 20.65 -2.67
C ASP A 67 -12.11 20.16 -1.22
N VAL A 68 -12.12 21.10 -0.28
CA VAL A 68 -12.04 20.82 1.17
C VAL A 68 -13.24 20.02 1.67
N GLU A 69 -14.43 20.25 1.13
CA GLU A 69 -15.65 19.56 1.56
C GLU A 69 -15.67 18.10 1.06
N GLN A 70 -15.26 17.85 -0.17
CA GLN A 70 -15.08 16.49 -0.68
C GLN A 70 -14.06 15.72 0.15
N LEU A 71 -12.91 16.33 0.45
CA LEU A 71 -11.87 15.70 1.26
C LEU A 71 -12.32 15.43 2.70
N ARG A 72 -13.15 16.31 3.27
CA ARG A 72 -13.76 16.13 4.58
C ARG A 72 -14.71 14.93 4.57
N GLY A 73 -15.59 14.85 3.58
CA GLY A 73 -16.53 13.74 3.44
C GLY A 73 -15.82 12.39 3.36
N ILE A 74 -14.76 12.29 2.55
CA ILE A 74 -13.95 11.08 2.46
C ILE A 74 -13.27 10.78 3.80
N PHE A 75 -12.67 11.78 4.44
CA PHE A 75 -12.04 11.60 5.76
C PHE A 75 -13.03 11.05 6.78
N GLU A 76 -14.22 11.61 6.87
CA GLU A 76 -15.28 11.18 7.80
C GLU A 76 -15.74 9.76 7.48
N GLU A 77 -15.90 9.39 6.20
CA GLU A 77 -16.28 8.05 5.77
C GLU A 77 -15.32 6.98 6.32
N TRP A 78 -14.00 7.24 6.26
CA TRP A 78 -12.98 6.28 6.73
C TRP A 78 -12.69 6.32 8.23
N THR A 79 -13.01 7.43 8.91
CA THR A 79 -12.58 7.62 10.31
C THR A 79 -13.74 7.70 11.31
N HIS A 80 -14.99 7.76 10.85
CA HIS A 80 -16.14 7.89 11.75
C HIS A 80 -16.46 6.58 12.50
N GLY A 81 -16.17 5.43 11.91
CA GLY A 81 -16.41 4.14 12.55
C GLY A 81 -15.26 3.68 13.47
N TYR A 82 -15.39 2.48 14.00
CA TYR A 82 -14.39 1.91 14.89
C TYR A 82 -13.27 1.24 14.08
N ALA A 83 -12.09 1.81 14.10
CA ALA A 83 -10.85 1.21 13.61
C ALA A 83 -9.71 1.68 14.53
N ARG A 84 -9.09 0.76 15.26
CA ARG A 84 -8.12 1.03 16.32
C ARG A 84 -6.97 0.02 16.29
N THR A 85 -5.79 0.50 16.65
CA THR A 85 -4.67 -0.34 17.07
C THR A 85 -4.86 -0.74 18.54
N ASP A 86 -4.13 -1.73 19.03
CA ASP A 86 -4.24 -2.25 20.39
C ASP A 86 -4.03 -1.19 21.48
N ASP A 87 -3.13 -0.24 21.25
CA ASP A 87 -2.82 0.88 22.15
C ASP A 87 -4.00 1.87 22.36
N THR A 88 -4.92 1.96 21.40
CA THR A 88 -6.12 2.82 21.47
C THR A 88 -7.43 2.03 21.58
N HIS A 89 -7.34 0.68 21.65
CA HIS A 89 -8.51 -0.16 21.73
C HIS A 89 -9.25 -0.03 23.07
N ASP A 90 -10.58 0.00 23.01
CA ASP A 90 -11.49 -0.08 24.14
C ASP A 90 -12.58 -1.13 23.83
N GLU A 91 -12.52 -2.25 24.53
CA GLU A 91 -13.43 -3.38 24.35
C GLU A 91 -14.90 -3.00 24.53
N THR A 92 -15.20 -2.13 25.52
CA THR A 92 -16.58 -1.70 25.79
C THR A 92 -17.11 -0.83 24.65
N ALA A 93 -16.30 0.11 24.19
CA ALA A 93 -16.63 0.97 23.05
C ALA A 93 -16.74 0.15 21.74
N PHE A 94 -15.86 -0.82 21.53
CA PHE A 94 -15.93 -1.72 20.39
C PHE A 94 -17.23 -2.48 20.32
N HIS A 95 -17.64 -3.07 21.46
CA HIS A 95 -18.91 -3.81 21.56
C HIS A 95 -20.14 -2.90 21.43
N ALA A 96 -20.06 -1.66 21.86
CA ALA A 96 -21.15 -0.70 21.75
C ALA A 96 -21.34 -0.14 20.34
N GLN A 97 -20.24 0.04 19.59
CA GLN A 97 -20.25 0.71 18.30
C GLN A 97 -20.32 -0.26 17.10
N VAL A 98 -19.85 -1.50 17.26
CA VAL A 98 -19.76 -2.47 16.16
C VAL A 98 -20.64 -3.66 16.44
N ALA A 99 -21.53 -4.00 15.51
CA ALA A 99 -22.36 -5.20 15.61
C ALA A 99 -21.48 -6.46 15.65
N GLU A 100 -21.87 -7.49 16.36
CA GLU A 100 -21.07 -8.70 16.57
C GLU A 100 -20.61 -9.33 15.24
N ALA A 101 -21.49 -9.37 14.24
CA ALA A 101 -21.21 -9.92 12.92
C ALA A 101 -20.17 -9.11 12.12
N ASP A 102 -19.98 -7.83 12.45
CA ASP A 102 -19.08 -6.90 11.76
C ASP A 102 -17.76 -6.68 12.50
N ARG A 103 -17.60 -7.28 13.70
CA ARG A 103 -16.36 -7.15 14.47
C ARG A 103 -15.24 -7.94 13.84
N VAL A 104 -14.16 -7.26 13.51
CA VAL A 104 -12.92 -7.87 13.01
C VAL A 104 -11.82 -7.64 14.03
N ARG A 105 -11.14 -8.72 14.38
CA ARG A 105 -9.87 -8.72 15.12
C ARG A 105 -8.84 -9.38 14.22
N ALA A 106 -7.78 -8.70 13.93
CA ALA A 106 -6.77 -9.16 13.00
C ALA A 106 -5.39 -8.66 13.40
N ARG A 107 -4.40 -9.02 12.61
CA ARG A 107 -3.08 -8.41 12.65
C ARG A 107 -2.87 -7.55 11.42
N GLY A 108 -2.04 -6.52 11.54
CA GLY A 108 -1.76 -5.60 10.45
C GLY A 108 -0.29 -5.21 10.38
N ILE A 109 0.14 -4.90 9.16
CA ILE A 109 1.46 -4.33 8.86
C ILE A 109 1.29 -2.83 8.71
N GLU A 110 1.96 -2.03 9.54
CA GLU A 110 1.97 -0.57 9.42
C GLU A 110 2.77 -0.15 8.18
N VAL A 111 2.09 0.45 7.21
CA VAL A 111 2.71 0.91 5.96
C VAL A 111 2.86 2.43 5.87
N GLY A 112 2.15 3.15 6.72
CA GLY A 112 2.23 4.61 6.78
C GLY A 112 1.61 5.17 8.05
N HIS A 113 2.02 6.38 8.41
CA HIS A 113 1.53 7.08 9.59
C HIS A 113 1.37 8.56 9.31
N ILE A 114 0.27 9.13 9.76
CA ILE A 114 0.02 10.56 9.70
C ILE A 114 -0.22 11.12 11.09
N PHE A 115 0.43 12.26 11.40
CA PHE A 115 0.27 13.00 12.64
C PHE A 115 -0.19 14.43 12.34
N TYR A 116 -1.08 14.93 13.16
CA TYR A 116 -1.42 16.34 13.20
C TYR A 116 -1.00 16.92 14.55
N PHE A 117 -0.04 17.82 14.53
CA PHE A 117 0.53 18.43 15.74
C PHE A 117 -0.14 19.74 16.14
N GLY A 118 -0.98 20.32 15.28
CA GLY A 118 -1.50 21.66 15.50
C GLY A 118 -0.36 22.66 15.66
N THR A 119 -0.38 23.43 16.74
CA THR A 119 0.63 24.44 17.07
C THR A 119 1.61 23.98 18.16
N LYS A 120 1.54 22.72 18.59
CA LYS A 120 2.33 22.14 19.71
C LYS A 120 3.82 22.48 19.66
N TYR A 121 4.42 22.46 18.47
CA TYR A 121 5.84 22.73 18.27
C TYR A 121 6.10 24.18 17.85
N SER A 122 5.23 24.74 17.04
CA SER A 122 5.43 26.08 16.46
C SER A 122 5.29 27.20 17.50
N GLU A 123 4.37 27.09 18.46
CA GLU A 123 4.22 28.07 19.53
C GLU A 123 5.48 28.17 20.42
N PRO A 124 6.01 27.09 21.04
CA PRO A 124 7.21 27.15 21.84
C PRO A 124 8.45 27.61 21.07
N MET A 125 8.51 27.30 19.76
CA MET A 125 9.60 27.71 18.86
C MET A 125 9.43 29.13 18.33
N ASN A 126 8.31 29.82 18.63
CA ASN A 126 7.95 31.09 18.05
C ASN A 126 7.97 31.12 16.51
N ALA A 127 7.59 29.94 15.91
CA ALA A 127 7.54 29.78 14.46
C ALA A 127 6.21 30.37 13.94
N LEU A 128 6.24 31.68 13.65
CA LEU A 128 5.07 32.44 13.26
C LEU A 128 5.12 32.77 11.77
N VAL A 129 3.95 32.84 11.15
CA VAL A 129 3.74 33.38 9.80
C VAL A 129 2.82 34.57 9.85
N THR A 130 2.95 35.47 8.86
CA THR A 130 2.05 36.59 8.71
C THR A 130 0.96 36.21 7.71
N THR A 131 -0.29 36.30 8.15
CA THR A 131 -1.45 36.07 7.30
C THR A 131 -1.63 37.18 6.27
N PRO A 132 -2.45 37.03 5.24
CA PRO A 132 -2.78 38.10 4.30
C PRO A 132 -3.34 39.37 4.97
N ASP A 133 -4.00 39.22 6.12
CA ASP A 133 -4.58 40.29 6.90
C ASP A 133 -3.56 40.97 7.84
N GLY A 134 -2.30 40.52 7.81
CA GLY A 134 -1.20 41.08 8.59
C GLY A 134 -1.08 40.54 10.02
N GLU A 135 -1.89 39.60 10.43
CA GLU A 135 -1.78 38.93 11.74
C GLU A 135 -0.61 37.93 11.79
N ARG A 136 0.03 37.83 12.96
CA ARG A 136 1.05 36.81 13.21
C ARG A 136 0.42 35.64 13.94
N VAL A 137 0.44 34.47 13.28
CA VAL A 137 -0.15 33.26 13.81
C VAL A 137 0.90 32.12 13.83
N ALA A 138 0.80 31.24 14.83
CA ALA A 138 1.62 30.06 14.89
C ALA A 138 1.27 29.07 13.75
N MET A 139 2.28 28.50 13.12
CA MET A 139 2.09 27.53 12.04
C MET A 139 1.49 26.23 12.57
N HIS A 140 0.45 25.72 11.91
CA HIS A 140 0.02 24.36 12.09
C HIS A 140 0.96 23.40 11.36
N SER A 141 1.32 22.30 12.02
CA SER A 141 2.26 21.32 11.48
C SER A 141 1.75 19.90 11.65
N GLY A 142 2.32 18.99 10.90
CA GLY A 142 2.09 17.57 10.98
C GLY A 142 3.31 16.79 10.48
N SER A 143 3.31 15.47 10.68
CA SER A 143 4.30 14.56 10.14
C SER A 143 3.60 13.48 9.33
N TYR A 144 4.21 13.12 8.21
CA TYR A 144 3.61 12.23 7.22
C TYR A 144 4.68 11.26 6.74
N GLY A 145 4.56 9.97 7.11
CA GLY A 145 5.55 8.95 6.81
C GLY A 145 4.96 7.76 6.07
N ILE A 146 5.70 7.25 5.09
CA ILE A 146 5.43 5.98 4.42
C ILE A 146 6.67 5.11 4.51
N GLY A 147 6.48 3.84 4.95
CA GLY A 147 7.56 2.87 5.05
C GLY A 147 7.88 2.23 3.71
N VAL A 148 8.65 2.93 2.84
CA VAL A 148 8.87 2.49 1.44
C VAL A 148 9.46 1.08 1.35
N SER A 149 10.46 0.74 2.16
CA SER A 149 11.04 -0.61 2.18
C SER A 149 10.08 -1.65 2.78
N ARG A 150 9.28 -1.26 3.78
CA ARG A 150 8.26 -2.12 4.38
C ARG A 150 7.12 -2.43 3.40
N LEU A 151 6.80 -1.50 2.49
CA LEU A 151 5.79 -1.71 1.45
C LEU A 151 6.07 -2.92 0.58
N VAL A 152 7.34 -3.24 0.28
CA VAL A 152 7.70 -4.44 -0.49
C VAL A 152 7.23 -5.70 0.25
N GLY A 153 7.52 -5.80 1.55
CA GLY A 153 7.04 -6.91 2.38
C GLY A 153 5.52 -6.96 2.48
N ALA A 154 4.87 -5.82 2.71
CA ALA A 154 3.41 -5.74 2.80
C ALA A 154 2.71 -6.13 1.48
N LEU A 155 3.29 -5.75 0.33
CA LEU A 155 2.79 -6.16 -0.99
C LEU A 155 2.85 -7.67 -1.17
N ILE A 156 3.96 -8.30 -0.78
CA ILE A 156 4.15 -9.75 -0.87
C ILE A 156 3.18 -10.46 0.09
N GLU A 157 3.11 -10.02 1.35
CA GLU A 157 2.22 -10.62 2.34
C GLU A 157 0.72 -10.51 1.99
N ALA A 158 0.32 -9.43 1.34
CA ALA A 158 -1.06 -9.23 0.89
C ALA A 158 -1.39 -9.93 -0.43
N ASN A 159 -0.39 -10.27 -1.24
CA ASN A 159 -0.56 -10.75 -2.61
C ASN A 159 0.34 -11.96 -2.90
N HIS A 160 0.02 -13.09 -2.32
CA HIS A 160 0.70 -14.37 -2.58
C HIS A 160 -0.29 -15.55 -2.49
N ASP A 161 0.14 -16.68 -3.01
CA ASP A 161 -0.51 -17.98 -2.81
C ASP A 161 0.53 -19.03 -2.38
N GLU A 162 0.15 -20.31 -2.38
CA GLU A 162 1.03 -21.43 -2.01
C GLU A 162 2.23 -21.62 -2.96
N LYS A 163 2.22 -21.00 -4.15
CA LYS A 163 3.24 -21.14 -5.17
C LYS A 163 4.25 -19.99 -5.18
N GLY A 164 3.82 -18.80 -4.78
CA GLY A 164 4.67 -17.63 -4.76
C GLY A 164 3.94 -16.31 -4.70
N ILE A 165 4.61 -15.27 -5.14
CA ILE A 165 4.11 -13.90 -5.15
C ILE A 165 3.09 -13.72 -6.27
N ILE A 166 2.13 -12.82 -6.08
CA ILE A 166 1.18 -12.37 -7.10
C ILE A 166 1.29 -10.85 -7.19
N TRP A 167 2.23 -10.34 -7.98
CA TRP A 167 2.45 -8.90 -8.05
C TRP A 167 1.26 -8.17 -8.67
N PRO A 168 0.72 -7.12 -8.01
CA PRO A 168 -0.16 -6.18 -8.67
C PRO A 168 0.54 -5.48 -9.84
N GLU A 169 -0.13 -5.31 -10.98
CA GLU A 169 0.47 -4.74 -12.21
C GLU A 169 1.14 -3.38 -11.99
N GLY A 170 0.56 -2.53 -11.11
CA GLY A 170 1.07 -1.18 -10.87
C GLY A 170 2.40 -1.11 -10.13
N VAL A 171 2.89 -2.22 -9.54
CA VAL A 171 4.11 -2.27 -8.71
C VAL A 171 4.97 -3.49 -8.97
N THR A 172 4.67 -4.23 -10.04
CA THR A 172 5.48 -5.39 -10.42
C THR A 172 6.90 -4.96 -10.80
N PRO A 173 7.94 -5.72 -10.38
CA PRO A 173 9.33 -5.40 -10.74
C PRO A 173 9.61 -5.60 -12.23
N PHE A 174 8.88 -6.51 -12.88
CA PHE A 174 8.89 -6.76 -14.32
C PHE A 174 7.48 -7.06 -14.78
N HIS A 175 7.10 -6.60 -15.96
CA HIS A 175 5.78 -6.85 -16.53
C HIS A 175 5.66 -8.27 -17.10
N VAL A 176 6.75 -8.79 -17.67
CA VAL A 176 6.77 -10.07 -18.39
C VAL A 176 7.97 -10.91 -17.97
N GLY A 177 7.74 -12.17 -17.65
CA GLY A 177 8.76 -13.22 -17.61
C GLY A 177 8.86 -13.91 -18.96
N LEU A 178 10.00 -13.83 -19.64
CA LEU A 178 10.28 -14.53 -20.89
C LEU A 178 11.17 -15.73 -20.59
N VAL A 179 10.68 -16.94 -20.86
CA VAL A 179 11.37 -18.20 -20.53
C VAL A 179 11.84 -18.89 -21.80
N ASN A 180 13.16 -19.03 -21.94
CA ASN A 180 13.79 -19.85 -22.97
C ASN A 180 13.93 -21.31 -22.45
N LEU A 181 13.16 -22.24 -23.02
CA LEU A 181 13.17 -23.66 -22.58
C LEU A 181 14.34 -24.46 -23.12
N LYS A 182 15.11 -23.93 -24.08
CA LYS A 182 16.23 -24.62 -24.69
C LYS A 182 17.31 -23.63 -25.12
N GLN A 183 18.02 -23.13 -24.14
CA GLN A 183 19.18 -22.27 -24.38
C GLN A 183 20.22 -22.99 -25.26
N GLY A 184 20.80 -22.25 -26.21
CA GLY A 184 21.75 -22.78 -27.19
C GLY A 184 21.09 -23.42 -28.43
N ASP A 185 19.76 -23.55 -28.46
CA ASP A 185 19.02 -23.90 -29.67
C ASP A 185 18.80 -22.64 -30.53
N ARG A 186 19.43 -22.58 -31.70
CA ARG A 186 19.48 -21.38 -32.52
C ARG A 186 18.12 -20.77 -32.87
N GLU A 187 17.12 -21.61 -33.10
CA GLU A 187 15.76 -21.14 -33.45
C GLU A 187 15.06 -20.59 -32.21
N THR A 188 15.13 -21.29 -31.08
CA THR A 188 14.55 -20.87 -29.81
C THR A 188 15.19 -19.56 -29.33
N ASP A 189 16.51 -19.48 -29.33
CA ASP A 189 17.25 -18.27 -28.94
C ASP A 189 16.87 -17.07 -29.82
N ALA A 190 16.81 -17.25 -31.15
CA ALA A 190 16.44 -16.18 -32.06
C ALA A 190 15.02 -15.64 -31.83
N VAL A 191 14.07 -16.52 -31.50
CA VAL A 191 12.70 -16.11 -31.15
C VAL A 191 12.66 -15.37 -29.83
N CYS A 192 13.39 -15.84 -28.82
CA CYS A 192 13.46 -15.17 -27.51
C CYS A 192 14.07 -13.77 -27.64
N GLU A 193 15.19 -13.62 -28.33
CA GLU A 193 15.84 -12.32 -28.57
C GLU A 193 14.93 -11.36 -29.33
N TYR A 194 14.24 -11.86 -30.36
CA TYR A 194 13.25 -11.05 -31.08
C TYR A 194 12.12 -10.57 -30.17
N LEU A 195 11.52 -11.46 -29.36
CA LEU A 195 10.43 -11.10 -28.44
C LEU A 195 10.92 -10.14 -27.36
N TYR A 196 12.09 -10.37 -26.78
CA TYR A 196 12.70 -9.49 -25.81
C TYR A 196 12.85 -8.06 -26.37
N GLY A 197 13.40 -7.95 -27.58
CA GLY A 197 13.55 -6.67 -28.25
C GLY A 197 12.21 -5.97 -28.53
N GLN A 198 11.17 -6.72 -28.98
CA GLN A 198 9.84 -6.14 -29.24
C GLN A 198 9.16 -5.66 -27.96
N LEU A 199 9.18 -6.46 -26.89
CA LEU A 199 8.56 -6.13 -25.63
C LEU A 199 9.24 -4.92 -24.99
N THR A 200 10.57 -4.90 -24.97
CA THR A 200 11.35 -3.77 -24.45
C THR A 200 11.12 -2.50 -25.26
N ALA A 201 11.05 -2.60 -26.60
CA ALA A 201 10.74 -1.47 -27.46
C ALA A 201 9.31 -0.92 -27.24
N ALA A 202 8.39 -1.78 -26.78
CA ALA A 202 7.03 -1.39 -26.37
C ALA A 202 6.96 -0.75 -24.97
N GLY A 203 8.11 -0.60 -24.28
CA GLY A 203 8.20 0.01 -22.95
C GLY A 203 7.86 -0.95 -21.80
N LEU A 204 7.90 -2.26 -22.03
CA LEU A 204 7.69 -3.26 -21.00
C LEU A 204 9.03 -3.68 -20.37
N ASP A 205 9.05 -3.81 -19.04
CA ASP A 205 10.18 -4.41 -18.34
C ASP A 205 10.05 -5.94 -18.42
N VAL A 206 11.10 -6.61 -18.90
CA VAL A 206 11.11 -8.04 -19.17
C VAL A 206 12.21 -8.73 -18.37
N LEU A 207 11.81 -9.74 -17.58
CA LEU A 207 12.75 -10.67 -16.97
C LEU A 207 12.97 -11.84 -17.94
N TYR A 208 14.12 -11.88 -18.60
CA TYR A 208 14.49 -12.94 -19.53
C TYR A 208 15.28 -14.05 -18.81
N ASP A 209 14.69 -15.24 -18.73
CA ASP A 209 15.34 -16.45 -18.23
C ASP A 209 16.02 -17.20 -19.39
N ASP A 210 17.30 -16.92 -19.58
CA ASP A 210 18.22 -17.55 -20.52
C ASP A 210 19.17 -18.54 -19.83
N THR A 211 18.88 -18.97 -18.61
CA THR A 211 19.68 -19.96 -17.88
C THR A 211 19.65 -21.33 -18.56
N ASP A 212 20.69 -22.16 -18.35
CA ASP A 212 20.73 -23.54 -18.80
C ASP A 212 20.12 -24.49 -17.74
N GLU A 213 18.92 -24.13 -17.26
CA GLU A 213 18.19 -24.92 -16.28
C GLU A 213 17.08 -25.76 -16.95
N ARG A 214 16.62 -26.81 -16.25
CA ARG A 214 15.51 -27.63 -16.73
C ARG A 214 14.20 -26.82 -16.70
N ALA A 215 13.33 -27.07 -17.67
CA ALA A 215 12.03 -26.41 -17.80
C ALA A 215 11.23 -26.34 -16.48
N GLY A 216 11.20 -27.46 -15.72
CA GLY A 216 10.50 -27.48 -14.42
C GLY A 216 11.08 -26.52 -13.39
N ALA A 217 12.40 -26.35 -13.33
CA ALA A 217 13.06 -25.39 -12.44
C ALA A 217 12.74 -23.96 -12.87
N LYS A 218 12.82 -23.65 -14.17
CA LYS A 218 12.46 -22.33 -14.72
C LYS A 218 11.01 -21.95 -14.41
N PHE A 219 10.08 -22.89 -14.57
CA PHE A 219 8.67 -22.65 -14.23
C PHE A 219 8.46 -22.40 -12.74
N ALA A 220 9.09 -23.20 -11.87
CA ALA A 220 9.01 -23.01 -10.43
C ALA A 220 9.58 -21.66 -10.01
N THR A 221 10.72 -21.24 -10.58
CA THR A 221 11.32 -19.92 -10.33
C THR A 221 10.38 -18.79 -10.76
N MET A 222 9.79 -18.88 -11.96
CA MET A 222 8.87 -17.84 -12.44
C MET A 222 7.55 -17.81 -11.65
N GLU A 223 7.05 -18.96 -11.19
CA GLU A 223 5.88 -19.02 -10.29
C GLU A 223 6.19 -18.38 -8.94
N LEU A 224 7.37 -18.66 -8.37
CA LEU A 224 7.80 -18.04 -7.10
C LEU A 224 7.93 -16.51 -7.22
N ILE A 225 8.52 -16.03 -8.33
CA ILE A 225 8.66 -14.58 -8.59
C ILE A 225 7.29 -13.93 -8.81
N GLY A 226 6.35 -14.61 -9.46
CA GLY A 226 4.96 -14.20 -9.57
C GLY A 226 4.68 -13.00 -10.46
N LEU A 227 5.38 -12.89 -11.59
CA LEU A 227 5.15 -11.81 -12.55
C LEU A 227 3.76 -11.93 -13.22
N PRO A 228 3.10 -10.81 -13.56
CA PRO A 228 1.75 -10.81 -14.14
C PRO A 228 1.62 -11.62 -15.42
N TRP A 229 2.63 -11.56 -16.28
CA TRP A 229 2.63 -12.24 -17.57
C TRP A 229 3.85 -13.14 -17.76
N ARG A 230 3.65 -14.31 -18.35
CA ARG A 230 4.73 -15.22 -18.69
C ARG A 230 4.63 -15.68 -20.14
N ILE A 231 5.70 -15.49 -20.90
CA ILE A 231 5.87 -16.01 -22.26
C ILE A 231 6.89 -17.13 -22.21
N THR A 232 6.56 -18.26 -22.83
CA THR A 232 7.44 -19.45 -22.85
C THR A 232 7.74 -19.81 -24.30
N VAL A 233 9.02 -19.95 -24.62
CA VAL A 233 9.50 -20.33 -25.96
C VAL A 233 10.27 -21.63 -25.85
N GLY A 234 9.95 -22.57 -26.73
CA GLY A 234 10.63 -23.87 -26.81
C GLY A 234 10.46 -24.52 -28.17
N PRO A 235 11.26 -25.55 -28.48
CA PRO A 235 11.12 -26.29 -29.73
C PRO A 235 9.77 -26.99 -29.79
N ARG A 236 9.23 -27.14 -30.98
CA ARG A 236 7.99 -27.91 -31.26
C ARG A 236 8.27 -29.41 -31.22
#